data_4df4df634d612a7e5957adeefd95483f
#
_entry.id   4df4df634d612a7e5957adeefd95483f
#
_cell.length_a   1.000
_cell.length_b   1.000
_cell.length_c   1.000
_cell.angle_alpha   90.00
_cell.angle_beta   90.00
_cell.angle_gamma   90.00
#
_symmetry.space_group_name_H-M   'P 1'
#
loop_
_entity.id
_entity.type
_entity.pdbx_description
1 polymer ?
#
loop_
_entity_poly.entity_id
_entity_poly.type
_entity_poly.pdbx_seq_one_letter_code
_entity_poly.pdbx_strand_id
1 'polypeptide(L)' 'MTDSSLKYHLENAKNNGVTAKEIAAVITHVAFYAGWPKAWAVFNMAKEVWQED' A
#
# COMPACT_ATOMS: atom_id res chain seq x y z
N MET A 1 3.00 -4.91 12.87
CA MET A 1 3.61 -3.89 12.02
C MET A 1 2.98 -2.53 12.33
N THR A 2 3.80 -1.52 12.58
CA THR A 2 3.32 -0.18 12.84
C THR A 2 3.05 0.55 11.52
N ASP A 3 2.30 1.65 11.58
CA ASP A 3 1.99 2.43 10.39
C ASP A 3 3.25 2.99 9.74
N SER A 4 4.21 3.43 10.53
CA SER A 4 5.45 3.97 9.98
C SER A 4 6.29 2.87 9.30
N SER A 5 6.27 1.66 9.85
CA SER A 5 6.95 0.53 9.24
C SER A 5 6.30 0.14 7.91
N LEU A 6 4.97 0.16 7.86
CA LEU A 6 4.24 -0.14 6.65
C LEU A 6 4.53 0.90 5.56
N LYS A 7 4.55 2.17 5.93
CA LYS A 7 4.85 3.23 4.97
C LYS A 7 6.27 3.06 4.41
N TYR A 8 7.22 2.70 5.24
CA TYR A 8 8.58 2.44 4.80
C TYR A 8 8.62 1.32 3.77
N HIS A 9 7.88 0.24 4.02
CA HIS A 9 7.82 -0.87 3.07
C HIS A 9 7.19 -0.47 1.75
N LEU A 10 6.16 0.37 1.79
CA LEU A 10 5.52 0.88 0.57
C LEU A 10 6.47 1.76 -0.23
N GLU A 11 7.18 2.65 0.43
CA GLU A 11 8.18 3.49 -0.22
C GLU A 11 9.28 2.67 -0.86
N ASN A 12 9.71 1.63 -0.17
CA ASN A 12 10.74 0.73 -0.67
C ASN A 12 10.24 0.00 -1.91
N ALA A 13 8.99 -0.46 -1.90
CA ALA A 13 8.38 -1.13 -3.05
C ALA A 13 8.33 -0.17 -4.25
N LYS A 14 7.93 1.06 -4.03
CA LYS A 14 7.90 2.07 -5.10
C LYS A 14 9.29 2.29 -5.68
N ASN A 15 10.29 2.41 -4.83
CA ASN A 15 11.67 2.62 -5.27
C ASN A 15 12.22 1.42 -6.04
N ASN A 16 11.66 0.25 -5.84
CA ASN A 16 12.05 -0.95 -6.56
C ASN A 16 11.19 -1.21 -7.80
N GLY A 17 10.41 -0.22 -8.22
CA GLY A 17 9.70 -0.29 -9.50
C GLY A 17 8.26 -0.78 -9.45
N VAL A 18 7.72 -1.00 -8.26
CA VAL A 18 6.31 -1.39 -8.14
C VAL A 18 5.44 -0.19 -8.50
N THR A 19 4.52 -0.38 -9.44
CA THR A 19 3.65 0.70 -9.90
C THR A 19 2.43 0.86 -9.02
N ALA A 20 1.75 2.02 -9.13
CA ALA A 20 0.51 2.26 -8.42
C ALA A 20 -0.55 1.22 -8.77
N LYS A 21 -0.58 0.78 -10.02
CA LYS A 21 -1.51 -0.25 -10.48
C LYS A 21 -1.24 -1.59 -9.78
N GLU A 22 0.03 -1.94 -9.64
CA GLU A 22 0.41 -3.18 -8.98
C GLU A 22 0.10 -3.15 -7.49
N ILE A 23 0.34 -2.02 -6.83
CA ILE A 23 0.02 -1.92 -5.40
C ILE A 23 -1.48 -1.94 -5.16
N ALA A 24 -2.27 -1.41 -6.09
CA ALA A 24 -3.73 -1.48 -5.99
C ALA A 24 -4.21 -2.93 -6.02
N ALA A 25 -3.60 -3.77 -6.84
CA ALA A 25 -3.93 -5.19 -6.89
C ALA A 25 -3.59 -5.89 -5.57
N VAL A 26 -2.45 -5.54 -4.96
CA VAL A 26 -2.08 -6.09 -3.65
C VAL A 26 -3.08 -5.68 -2.59
N ILE A 27 -3.52 -4.43 -2.60
CA ILE A 27 -4.49 -3.93 -1.63
C ILE A 27 -5.81 -4.67 -1.76
N THR A 28 -6.22 -4.98 -2.98
CA THR A 28 -7.43 -5.77 -3.22
C THR A 28 -7.32 -7.15 -2.57
N HIS A 29 -6.16 -7.78 -2.67
CA HIS A 29 -5.92 -9.06 -2.01
C HIS A 29 -5.98 -8.93 -0.49
N VAL A 30 -5.41 -7.87 0.06
CA VAL A 30 -5.45 -7.61 1.50
C VAL A 30 -6.90 -7.49 1.97
N ALA A 31 -7.76 -6.85 1.18
CA ALA A 31 -9.16 -6.70 1.52
C ALA A 31 -9.86 -8.04 1.70
N PHE A 32 -9.54 -9.02 0.87
CA PHE A 32 -10.13 -10.34 0.98
C PHE A 32 -9.63 -11.13 2.19
N TYR A 33 -8.38 -10.96 2.56
CA TYR A 33 -7.79 -11.73 3.66
C TYR A 33 -7.90 -11.05 5.02
N ALA A 34 -7.71 -9.76 5.07
CA ALA A 34 -7.61 -9.04 6.34
C ALA A 34 -8.81 -8.13 6.62
N GLY A 35 -9.72 -7.99 5.64
CA GLY A 35 -10.91 -7.16 5.79
C GLY A 35 -10.70 -5.73 5.32
N TRP A 36 -11.82 -5.05 5.11
CA TRP A 36 -11.83 -3.69 4.55
C TRP A 36 -11.13 -2.64 5.42
N PRO A 37 -11.28 -2.65 6.75
CA PRO A 37 -10.60 -1.62 7.55
C PRO A 37 -9.09 -1.61 7.35
N LYS A 38 -8.48 -2.79 7.28
CA LYS A 38 -7.04 -2.89 7.08
C LYS A 38 -6.65 -2.51 5.65
N ALA A 39 -7.42 -2.96 4.67
CA ALA A 39 -7.19 -2.60 3.27
C ALA A 39 -7.29 -1.10 3.06
N TRP A 40 -8.25 -0.46 3.72
CA TRP A 40 -8.45 0.98 3.62
C TRP A 40 -7.26 1.75 4.19
N ALA A 41 -6.73 1.29 5.33
CA ALA A 41 -5.55 1.91 5.92
C ALA A 41 -4.34 1.81 4.99
N VAL A 42 -4.13 0.64 4.39
CA VAL A 42 -3.04 0.44 3.45
C VAL A 42 -3.25 1.29 2.19
N PHE A 43 -4.48 1.37 1.70
CA PHE A 43 -4.81 2.17 0.52
C PHE A 43 -4.48 3.65 0.74
N ASN A 44 -4.89 4.20 1.89
CA ASN A 44 -4.60 5.60 2.19
C ASN A 44 -3.10 5.87 2.26
N MET A 45 -2.37 4.95 2.83
CA MET A 45 -0.93 5.07 2.93
C MET A 45 -0.24 4.95 1.56
N ALA A 46 -0.68 4.01 0.74
CA ALA A 46 -0.17 3.84 -0.61
C ALA A 46 -0.43 5.07 -1.46
N LYS A 47 -1.59 5.68 -1.27
CA LYS A 47 -1.98 6.89 -1.96
C LYS A 47 -1.01 8.03 -1.70
N GLU A 48 -0.54 8.16 -0.46
CA GLU A 48 0.48 9.15 -0.13
C GLU A 48 1.80 8.85 -0.83
N VAL A 49 2.20 7.59 -0.85
CA VAL A 49 3.48 7.19 -1.41
C VAL A 49 3.52 7.37 -2.93
N TRP A 50 2.43 7.03 -3.63
CA TRP A 50 2.38 7.09 -5.10
C TRP A 50 1.78 8.37 -5.64
N GLN A 51 1.31 9.25 -4.80
CA GLN A 51 0.60 10.46 -5.21
C GLN A 51 1.47 11.45 -5.99
N GLU A 52 2.75 11.46 -5.71
CA GLU A 52 3.68 12.41 -6.32
C GLU A 52 4.03 12.07 -7.77
N ASP A 53 3.63 10.94 -8.21
CA ASP A 53 3.87 10.51 -9.57
C ASP A 53 2.72 10.94 -10.47
#